data_2170bf55643884b91eae7038605d5704
#
_entry.id   2170bf55643884b91eae7038605d5704
#
_cell.length_a   1.000
_cell.length_b   1.000
_cell.length_c   1.000
_cell.angle_alpha   90.00
_cell.angle_beta   90.00
_cell.angle_gamma   90.00
#
_symmetry.space_group_name_H-M   'P 1'
#
loop_
_entity.id
_entity.type
_entity.pdbx_description
1 polymer ?
#
loop_
_entity_poly.entity_id
_entity_poly.type
_entity_poly.pdbx_seq_one_letter_code
_entity_poly.pdbx_strand_id
1 'polypeptide(L)'
;METKSRTEYSAHNTTVAMFSRAFAIVMGYVLRIVFTHTLSASYVGINGLFMDILNILSLSEMGLETAISYALYRPIADNDIEKQKSVMRLFRRFYNTVAVVVFGLGLLVIPFMDVLVKNQQEVGHITFIYILYLVNTSLSYMLVYKKTMMDAHQLMYIGTVYKTTSWAVQDVVQIIFLVTTCLLYTSPSPRDTER
;
A
#
# COMPACT_ATOMS: atom_id res chain seq x y z
N MET A 1 -26.23 -5.91 -23.79
CA MET A 1 -25.58 -5.90 -22.47
C MET A 1 -26.65 -5.49 -21.48
N GLU A 2 -27.14 -6.41 -20.65
CA GLU A 2 -28.10 -6.09 -19.58
C GLU A 2 -27.42 -5.11 -18.62
N THR A 3 -28.01 -3.94 -18.45
CA THR A 3 -27.57 -2.97 -17.46
C THR A 3 -27.96 -3.48 -16.09
N LYS A 4 -27.00 -4.06 -15.36
CA LYS A 4 -27.21 -4.45 -13.96
C LYS A 4 -27.76 -3.27 -13.17
N SER A 5 -28.71 -3.55 -12.29
CA SER A 5 -29.31 -2.51 -11.43
C SER A 5 -28.22 -1.97 -10.45
N ARG A 6 -28.39 -0.74 -9.99
CA ARG A 6 -27.45 -0.13 -8.99
C ARG A 6 -27.31 -0.99 -7.73
N THR A 7 -28.38 -1.68 -7.35
CA THR A 7 -28.43 -2.59 -6.20
C THR A 7 -27.57 -3.84 -6.44
N GLU A 8 -27.60 -4.39 -7.67
CA GLU A 8 -26.77 -5.55 -8.03
C GLU A 8 -25.27 -5.21 -8.04
N TYR A 9 -24.90 -4.03 -8.56
CA TYR A 9 -23.52 -3.55 -8.48
C TYR A 9 -23.07 -3.36 -7.03
N SER A 10 -23.91 -2.77 -6.18
CA SER A 10 -23.61 -2.57 -4.76
C SER A 10 -23.45 -3.90 -4.03
N ALA A 11 -24.34 -4.85 -4.23
CA ALA A 11 -24.26 -6.18 -3.62
C ALA A 11 -22.98 -6.92 -4.08
N HIS A 12 -22.68 -6.88 -5.38
CA HIS A 12 -21.47 -7.49 -5.93
C HIS A 12 -20.19 -6.86 -5.36
N ASN A 13 -20.11 -5.53 -5.33
CA ASN A 13 -18.99 -4.79 -4.76
C ASN A 13 -18.77 -5.16 -3.28
N THR A 14 -19.86 -5.23 -2.50
CA THR A 14 -19.81 -5.59 -1.08
C THR A 14 -19.32 -7.01 -0.87
N THR A 15 -19.87 -7.96 -1.63
CA THR A 15 -19.48 -9.38 -1.54
C THR A 15 -18.01 -9.55 -1.88
N VAL A 16 -17.53 -8.97 -2.98
CA VAL A 16 -16.11 -9.03 -3.38
C VAL A 16 -15.23 -8.38 -2.33
N ALA A 17 -15.63 -7.24 -1.78
CA ALA A 17 -14.88 -6.55 -0.74
C ALA A 17 -14.76 -7.40 0.55
N MET A 18 -15.83 -8.06 0.97
CA MET A 18 -15.82 -8.94 2.16
C MET A 18 -14.87 -10.14 1.96
N PHE A 19 -14.97 -10.84 0.82
CA PHE A 19 -14.09 -11.97 0.52
C PHE A 19 -12.63 -11.53 0.41
N SER A 20 -12.37 -10.42 -0.28
CA SER A 20 -11.02 -9.87 -0.40
C SER A 20 -10.44 -9.48 0.96
N ARG A 21 -11.27 -8.92 1.84
CA ARG A 21 -10.84 -8.56 3.21
C ARG A 21 -10.51 -9.78 4.05
N ALA A 22 -11.38 -10.80 4.03
CA ALA A 22 -11.13 -12.06 4.73
C ALA A 22 -9.85 -12.73 4.24
N PHE A 23 -9.67 -12.81 2.92
CA PHE A 23 -8.45 -13.35 2.30
C PHE A 23 -7.20 -12.56 2.72
N ALA A 24 -7.25 -11.23 2.69
CA ALA A 24 -6.14 -10.37 3.09
C ALA A 24 -5.75 -10.56 4.58
N ILE A 25 -6.74 -10.78 5.47
CA ILE A 25 -6.48 -11.06 6.89
C ILE A 25 -5.73 -12.39 7.03
N VAL A 26 -6.19 -13.44 6.35
CA VAL A 26 -5.55 -14.77 6.40
C VAL A 26 -4.12 -14.70 5.85
N MET A 27 -3.92 -14.08 4.68
CA MET A 27 -2.60 -13.93 4.08
C MET A 27 -1.67 -13.09 4.95
N GLY A 28 -2.16 -11.98 5.50
CA GLY A 28 -1.38 -11.15 6.42
C GLY A 28 -0.97 -11.90 7.69
N TYR A 29 -1.83 -12.79 8.21
CA TYR A 29 -1.49 -13.65 9.33
C TYR A 29 -0.40 -14.68 8.98
N VAL A 30 -0.53 -15.34 7.83
CA VAL A 30 0.49 -16.29 7.33
C VAL A 30 1.83 -15.58 7.12
N LEU A 31 1.82 -14.43 6.46
CA LEU A 31 3.01 -13.61 6.25
C LEU A 31 3.66 -13.21 7.58
N ARG A 32 2.84 -12.80 8.57
CA ARG A 32 3.34 -12.43 9.90
C ARG A 32 4.03 -13.59 10.60
N ILE A 33 3.48 -14.81 10.51
CA ILE A 33 4.12 -16.02 11.07
C ILE A 33 5.47 -16.25 10.39
N VAL A 34 5.51 -16.23 9.05
CA VAL A 34 6.77 -16.41 8.30
C VAL A 34 7.80 -15.36 8.71
N PHE A 35 7.41 -14.09 8.78
CA PHE A 35 8.29 -12.99 9.20
C PHE A 35 8.88 -13.20 10.59
N THR A 36 8.06 -13.58 11.56
CA THR A 36 8.51 -13.77 12.95
C THR A 36 9.40 -15.01 13.14
N HIS A 37 9.28 -15.99 12.25
CA HIS A 37 10.15 -17.20 12.29
C HIS A 37 11.44 -17.04 11.48
N THR A 38 11.44 -16.19 10.45
CA THR A 38 12.59 -16.06 9.53
C THR A 38 13.43 -14.81 9.78
N LEU A 39 12.84 -13.74 10.30
CA LEU A 39 13.50 -12.46 10.53
C LEU A 39 13.66 -12.18 12.02
N SER A 40 14.74 -11.48 12.39
CA SER A 40 14.89 -11.00 13.76
C SER A 40 13.81 -9.97 14.12
N ALA A 41 13.52 -9.84 15.42
CA ALA A 41 12.55 -8.86 15.93
C ALA A 41 12.88 -7.41 15.47
N SER A 42 14.15 -7.10 15.27
CA SER A 42 14.62 -5.79 14.78
C SER A 42 14.09 -5.47 13.38
N TYR A 43 14.13 -6.42 12.44
CA TYR A 43 13.58 -6.22 11.09
C TYR A 43 12.06 -6.00 11.10
N VAL A 44 11.35 -6.78 11.91
CA VAL A 44 9.88 -6.65 12.03
C VAL A 44 9.52 -5.29 12.64
N GLY A 45 10.29 -4.83 13.62
CA GLY A 45 10.11 -3.52 14.26
C GLY A 45 10.36 -2.36 13.29
N ILE A 46 11.43 -2.42 12.50
CA ILE A 46 11.78 -1.41 11.50
C ILE A 46 10.72 -1.33 10.39
N ASN A 47 10.23 -2.47 9.91
CA ASN A 47 9.15 -2.50 8.92
C ASN A 47 7.89 -1.82 9.46
N GLY A 48 7.52 -2.09 10.73
CA GLY A 48 6.41 -1.41 11.39
C GLY A 48 6.62 0.11 11.47
N LEU A 49 7.80 0.54 11.91
CA LEU A 49 8.15 1.95 12.01
C LEU A 49 8.05 2.67 10.66
N PHE A 50 8.56 2.08 9.58
CA PHE A 50 8.47 2.66 8.25
C PHE A 50 7.02 2.79 7.79
N MET A 51 6.19 1.78 8.02
CA MET A 51 4.76 1.84 7.73
C MET A 51 4.07 2.94 8.54
N ASP A 52 4.40 3.13 9.81
CA ASP A 52 3.81 4.17 10.64
C ASP A 52 4.21 5.57 10.18
N ILE A 53 5.48 5.80 9.83
CA ILE A 53 5.95 7.07 9.27
C ILE A 53 5.19 7.39 7.97
N LEU A 54 5.10 6.43 7.06
CA LEU A 54 4.42 6.62 5.78
C LEU A 54 2.90 6.81 5.96
N ASN A 55 2.28 6.13 6.93
CA ASN A 55 0.87 6.33 7.28
C ASN A 55 0.61 7.75 7.81
N ILE A 56 1.50 8.29 8.64
CA ILE A 56 1.39 9.68 9.12
C ILE A 56 1.48 10.66 7.94
N LEU A 57 2.40 10.43 7.00
CA LEU A 57 2.52 11.25 5.80
C LEU A 57 1.28 11.15 4.90
N SER A 58 0.57 10.01 4.93
CA SER A 58 -0.65 9.78 4.14
C SER A 58 -1.94 10.31 4.78
N LEU A 59 -1.91 10.79 6.02
CA LEU A 59 -3.10 11.38 6.67
C LEU A 59 -3.68 12.58 5.91
N SER A 60 -2.86 13.28 5.10
CA SER A 60 -3.32 14.36 4.23
C SER A 60 -4.31 13.93 3.14
N GLU A 61 -4.47 12.63 2.90
CA GLU A 61 -5.46 12.10 1.94
C GLU A 61 -6.86 11.90 2.52
N MET A 62 -7.01 11.94 3.85
CA MET A 62 -8.29 11.67 4.50
C MET A 62 -9.37 12.65 4.02
N GLY A 63 -10.31 12.13 3.24
CA GLY A 63 -11.43 12.91 2.69
C GLY A 63 -11.29 13.36 1.23
N LEU A 64 -10.10 13.37 0.64
CA LEU A 64 -9.91 13.76 -0.75
C LEU A 64 -10.54 12.78 -1.73
N GLU A 65 -10.39 11.49 -1.51
CA GLU A 65 -11.00 10.43 -2.34
C GLU A 65 -12.53 10.60 -2.37
N THR A 66 -13.12 10.91 -1.21
CA THR A 66 -14.56 11.18 -1.08
C THR A 66 -14.97 12.43 -1.83
N ALA A 67 -14.22 13.53 -1.68
CA ALA A 67 -14.50 14.80 -2.36
C ALA A 67 -14.43 14.64 -3.90
N ILE A 68 -13.47 13.87 -4.41
CA ILE A 68 -13.33 13.56 -5.84
C ILE A 68 -14.53 12.76 -6.33
N SER A 69 -14.93 11.73 -5.60
CA SER A 69 -16.07 10.89 -5.95
C SER A 69 -17.34 11.74 -6.04
N TYR A 70 -17.57 12.62 -5.09
CA TYR A 70 -18.71 13.55 -5.14
C TYR A 70 -18.65 14.50 -6.34
N ALA A 71 -17.48 15.06 -6.64
CA ALA A 71 -17.29 15.95 -7.79
C ALA A 71 -17.54 15.24 -9.14
N LEU A 72 -17.35 13.93 -9.21
CA LEU A 72 -17.54 13.13 -10.42
C LEU A 72 -18.97 12.61 -10.59
N TYR A 73 -19.75 12.44 -9.53
CA TYR A 73 -21.09 11.83 -9.63
C TYR A 73 -22.02 12.57 -10.59
N ARG A 74 -22.07 13.90 -10.54
CA ARG A 74 -22.93 14.69 -11.43
C ARG A 74 -22.46 14.66 -12.87
N PRO A 75 -21.18 14.91 -13.21
CA PRO A 75 -20.67 14.77 -14.57
C PRO A 75 -20.83 13.38 -15.16
N ILE A 76 -20.79 12.32 -14.33
CA ILE A 76 -21.03 10.93 -14.78
C ILE A 76 -22.52 10.72 -15.08
N ALA A 77 -23.42 11.20 -14.20
CA ALA A 77 -24.88 11.08 -14.40
C ALA A 77 -25.35 11.84 -15.65
N ASP A 78 -24.78 13.01 -15.92
CA ASP A 78 -25.10 13.87 -17.07
C ASP A 78 -24.37 13.42 -18.36
N ASN A 79 -23.52 12.38 -18.32
CA ASN A 79 -22.63 11.95 -19.42
C ASN A 79 -21.72 13.07 -19.96
N ASP A 80 -21.39 14.06 -19.14
CA ASP A 80 -20.53 15.19 -19.50
C ASP A 80 -19.05 14.81 -19.43
N ILE A 81 -18.54 14.22 -20.55
CA ILE A 81 -17.17 13.73 -20.64
C ILE A 81 -16.14 14.86 -20.49
N GLU A 82 -16.44 16.07 -20.98
CA GLU A 82 -15.50 17.19 -20.88
C GLU A 82 -15.32 17.64 -19.43
N LYS A 83 -16.40 17.66 -18.67
CA LYS A 83 -16.36 17.98 -17.24
C LYS A 83 -15.64 16.88 -16.42
N GLN A 84 -15.90 15.62 -16.74
CA GLN A 84 -15.16 14.49 -16.13
C GLN A 84 -13.65 14.62 -16.37
N LYS A 85 -13.22 14.88 -17.60
CA LYS A 85 -11.79 15.12 -17.94
C LYS A 85 -11.21 16.34 -17.22
N SER A 86 -11.99 17.39 -17.05
CA SER A 86 -11.54 18.60 -16.33
C SER A 86 -11.30 18.32 -14.87
N VAL A 87 -12.25 17.66 -14.20
CA VAL A 87 -12.14 17.20 -12.80
C VAL A 87 -10.92 16.29 -12.63
N MET A 88 -10.77 15.30 -13.51
CA MET A 88 -9.64 14.36 -13.45
C MET A 88 -8.28 15.03 -13.66
N ARG A 89 -8.19 16.06 -14.54
CA ARG A 89 -6.94 16.85 -14.71
C ARG A 89 -6.57 17.62 -13.45
N LEU A 90 -7.58 18.23 -12.79
CA LEU A 90 -7.38 18.95 -11.53
C LEU A 90 -6.81 18.00 -10.45
N PHE A 91 -7.46 16.85 -10.26
CA PHE A 91 -7.05 15.88 -9.24
C PHE A 91 -5.71 15.23 -9.55
N ARG A 92 -5.41 14.93 -10.81
CA ARG A 92 -4.08 14.49 -11.21
C ARG A 92 -2.98 15.46 -10.78
N ARG A 93 -3.20 16.77 -11.01
CA ARG A 93 -2.22 17.78 -10.57
C ARG A 93 -2.08 17.80 -9.07
N PHE A 94 -3.20 17.74 -8.35
CA PHE A 94 -3.23 17.73 -6.90
C PHE A 94 -2.46 16.52 -6.35
N TYR A 95 -2.77 15.31 -6.78
CA TYR A 95 -2.09 14.11 -6.32
C TYR A 95 -0.60 14.07 -6.68
N ASN A 96 -0.23 14.59 -7.85
CA ASN A 96 1.19 14.74 -8.18
C ASN A 96 1.91 15.70 -7.23
N THR A 97 1.25 16.80 -6.83
CA THR A 97 1.81 17.72 -5.83
C THR A 97 1.94 17.03 -4.47
N VAL A 98 0.91 16.29 -4.03
CA VAL A 98 0.97 15.51 -2.80
C VAL A 98 2.11 14.48 -2.85
N ALA A 99 2.27 13.75 -3.96
CA ALA A 99 3.36 12.80 -4.15
C ALA A 99 4.74 13.44 -3.97
N VAL A 100 4.96 14.63 -4.56
CA VAL A 100 6.21 15.37 -4.42
C VAL A 100 6.43 15.86 -2.99
N VAL A 101 5.38 16.36 -2.35
CA VAL A 101 5.45 16.83 -0.94
C VAL A 101 5.76 15.66 0.00
N VAL A 102 5.04 14.54 -0.13
CA VAL A 102 5.28 13.33 0.68
C VAL A 102 6.69 12.81 0.47
N PHE A 103 7.15 12.77 -0.79
CA PHE A 103 8.52 12.37 -1.10
C PHE A 103 9.54 13.31 -0.45
N GLY A 104 9.37 14.62 -0.58
CA GLY A 104 10.23 15.62 0.02
C GLY A 104 10.27 15.55 1.55
N LEU A 105 9.09 15.45 2.19
CA LEU A 105 8.99 15.28 3.64
C LEU A 105 9.62 13.97 4.10
N GLY A 106 9.40 12.89 3.35
CA GLY A 106 10.02 11.59 3.63
C GLY A 106 11.55 11.65 3.55
N LEU A 107 12.13 12.37 2.59
CA LEU A 107 13.59 12.59 2.53
C LEU A 107 14.12 13.34 3.76
N LEU A 108 13.34 14.27 4.33
CA LEU A 108 13.72 14.99 5.55
C LEU A 108 13.77 14.08 6.79
N VAL A 109 13.15 12.91 6.75
CA VAL A 109 13.24 11.92 7.85
C VAL A 109 14.59 11.19 7.86
N ILE A 110 15.28 11.09 6.70
CA ILE A 110 16.55 10.34 6.57
C ILE A 110 17.60 10.74 7.62
N PRO A 111 17.90 12.03 7.85
CA PRO A 111 18.90 12.42 8.84
C PRO A 111 18.50 12.08 10.30
N PHE A 112 17.21 11.79 10.55
CA PHE A 112 16.72 11.39 11.86
C PHE A 112 16.65 9.88 12.06
N MET A 113 17.02 9.08 11.04
CA MET A 113 16.99 7.62 11.11
C MET A 113 17.84 7.07 12.25
N ASP A 114 18.98 7.67 12.54
CA ASP A 114 19.87 7.26 13.63
C ASP A 114 19.22 7.40 15.01
N VAL A 115 18.30 8.35 15.16
CA VAL A 115 17.54 8.58 16.40
C VAL A 115 16.33 7.65 16.48
N LEU A 116 15.71 7.38 15.35
CA LEU A 116 14.48 6.57 15.26
C LEU A 116 14.76 5.07 15.39
N VAL A 117 15.92 4.60 14.90
CA VAL A 117 16.29 3.19 14.90
C VAL A 117 17.49 2.96 15.81
N LYS A 118 17.23 2.47 17.03
CA LYS A 118 18.27 2.29 18.06
C LYS A 118 19.30 1.19 17.76
N ASN A 119 19.00 0.21 16.91
CA ASN A 119 19.85 -0.96 16.60
C ASN A 119 20.16 -1.05 15.11
N GLN A 120 20.71 0.01 14.52
CA GLN A 120 21.04 0.02 13.08
C GLN A 120 22.08 -1.01 12.67
N GLN A 121 22.96 -1.43 13.60
CA GLN A 121 24.05 -2.37 13.30
C GLN A 121 23.55 -3.78 12.93
N GLU A 122 22.34 -4.14 13.34
CA GLU A 122 21.74 -5.45 13.02
C GLU A 122 21.08 -5.49 11.64
N VAL A 123 20.77 -4.34 11.05
CA VAL A 123 20.04 -4.25 9.76
C VAL A 123 20.87 -3.47 8.77
N GLY A 124 21.50 -4.16 7.85
CA GLY A 124 22.24 -3.53 6.75
C GLY A 124 21.33 -2.68 5.86
N HIS A 125 21.85 -1.55 5.39
CA HIS A 125 21.20 -0.72 4.35
C HIS A 125 19.79 -0.18 4.69
N ILE A 126 19.51 0.14 5.96
CA ILE A 126 18.20 0.65 6.42
C ILE A 126 17.71 1.83 5.59
N THR A 127 18.59 2.80 5.33
CA THR A 127 18.27 3.99 4.53
C THR A 127 17.83 3.63 3.11
N PHE A 128 18.49 2.66 2.49
CA PHE A 128 18.11 2.19 1.15
C PHE A 128 16.72 1.55 1.15
N ILE A 129 16.44 0.69 2.13
CA ILE A 129 15.12 0.07 2.30
C ILE A 129 14.06 1.15 2.49
N TYR A 130 14.31 2.14 3.35
CA TYR A 130 13.38 3.26 3.56
C TYR A 130 13.10 4.04 2.28
N ILE A 131 14.13 4.35 1.49
CA ILE A 131 13.98 5.04 0.20
C ILE A 131 13.10 4.24 -0.75
N LEU A 132 13.26 2.91 -0.81
CA LEU A 132 12.39 2.06 -1.63
C LEU A 132 10.92 2.14 -1.20
N TYR A 133 10.65 2.11 0.12
CA TYR A 133 9.31 2.31 0.65
C TYR A 133 8.74 3.68 0.30
N LEU A 134 9.55 4.74 0.44
CA LEU A 134 9.17 6.11 0.14
C LEU A 134 8.85 6.30 -1.35
N VAL A 135 9.68 5.76 -2.24
CA VAL A 135 9.44 5.77 -3.70
C VAL A 135 8.15 5.03 -4.03
N ASN A 136 7.96 3.82 -3.49
CA ASN A 136 6.74 3.04 -3.72
C ASN A 136 5.48 3.79 -3.27
N THR A 137 5.51 4.41 -2.09
CA THR A 137 4.40 5.22 -1.58
C THR A 137 4.12 6.42 -2.48
N SER A 138 5.15 7.18 -2.86
CA SER A 138 5.00 8.36 -3.73
C SER A 138 4.46 8.00 -5.11
N LEU A 139 4.91 6.88 -5.71
CA LEU A 139 4.38 6.38 -6.98
C LEU A 139 2.91 5.96 -6.86
N SER A 140 2.53 5.38 -5.72
CA SER A 140 1.13 5.01 -5.46
C SER A 140 0.22 6.22 -5.50
N TYR A 141 0.64 7.38 -4.96
CA TYR A 141 -0.11 8.64 -5.05
C TYR A 141 -0.35 9.10 -6.48
N MET A 142 0.63 8.93 -7.36
CA MET A 142 0.48 9.31 -8.78
C MET A 142 -0.58 8.48 -9.52
N LEU A 143 -1.04 7.37 -8.95
CA LEU A 143 -2.01 6.46 -9.57
C LEU A 143 -3.39 6.48 -8.89
N VAL A 144 -3.51 6.97 -7.65
CA VAL A 144 -4.76 6.96 -6.86
C VAL A 144 -5.93 7.59 -7.60
N TYR A 145 -5.73 8.73 -8.28
CA TYR A 145 -6.81 9.41 -9.00
C TYR A 145 -7.50 8.54 -10.06
N LYS A 146 -6.78 7.56 -10.65
CA LYS A 146 -7.37 6.62 -11.62
C LYS A 146 -8.30 5.62 -10.94
N LYS A 147 -7.93 5.16 -9.74
CA LYS A 147 -8.77 4.27 -8.93
C LYS A 147 -10.07 4.98 -8.57
N THR A 148 -10.01 6.23 -8.12
CA THR A 148 -11.20 7.02 -7.73
C THR A 148 -12.18 7.20 -8.91
N MET A 149 -11.67 7.30 -10.15
CA MET A 149 -12.53 7.31 -11.34
C MET A 149 -13.31 6.00 -11.50
N MET A 150 -12.66 4.84 -11.30
CA MET A 150 -13.33 3.54 -11.35
C MET A 150 -14.37 3.39 -10.23
N ASP A 151 -14.05 3.89 -9.04
CA ASP A 151 -14.94 3.85 -7.88
C ASP A 151 -16.19 4.72 -8.11
N ALA A 152 -16.03 5.90 -8.73
CA ALA A 152 -17.13 6.78 -9.11
C ALA A 152 -18.08 6.16 -10.16
N HIS A 153 -17.56 5.27 -11.04
CA HIS A 153 -18.34 4.48 -11.98
C HIS A 153 -18.93 3.19 -11.37
N GLN A 154 -18.86 3.02 -10.03
CA GLN A 154 -19.32 1.82 -9.31
C GLN A 154 -18.57 0.51 -9.67
N LEU A 155 -17.39 0.62 -10.26
CA LEU A 155 -16.53 -0.51 -10.64
C LEU A 155 -15.51 -0.85 -9.55
N MET A 156 -15.84 -0.60 -8.28
CA MET A 156 -14.94 -0.83 -7.13
C MET A 156 -14.45 -2.27 -7.04
N TYR A 157 -15.28 -3.25 -7.45
CA TYR A 157 -14.90 -4.67 -7.42
C TYR A 157 -13.67 -4.95 -8.28
N ILE A 158 -13.52 -4.29 -9.44
CA ILE A 158 -12.35 -4.47 -10.33
C ILE A 158 -11.08 -4.01 -9.62
N GLY A 159 -11.11 -2.81 -9.03
CA GLY A 159 -9.99 -2.27 -8.27
C GLY A 159 -9.64 -3.15 -7.06
N THR A 160 -10.66 -3.66 -6.37
CA THR A 160 -10.49 -4.53 -5.21
C THR A 160 -9.85 -5.87 -5.59
N VAL A 161 -10.35 -6.54 -6.63
CA VAL A 161 -9.79 -7.81 -7.13
C VAL A 161 -8.35 -7.62 -7.58
N TYR A 162 -8.07 -6.58 -8.39
CA TYR A 162 -6.71 -6.29 -8.85
C TYR A 162 -5.75 -6.07 -7.68
N LYS A 163 -6.15 -5.25 -6.70
CA LYS A 163 -5.34 -4.95 -5.51
C LYS A 163 -5.08 -6.21 -4.68
N THR A 164 -6.12 -7.01 -4.43
CA THR A 164 -6.00 -8.24 -3.65
C THR A 164 -5.11 -9.27 -4.34
N THR A 165 -5.28 -9.44 -5.66
CA THR A 165 -4.43 -10.35 -6.44
C THR A 165 -2.98 -9.89 -6.46
N SER A 166 -2.73 -8.58 -6.66
CA SER A 166 -1.38 -8.02 -6.64
C SER A 166 -0.70 -8.22 -5.28
N TRP A 167 -1.43 -8.00 -4.19
CA TRP A 167 -0.91 -8.26 -2.84
C TRP A 167 -0.64 -9.74 -2.60
N ALA A 168 -1.56 -10.63 -3.00
CA ALA A 168 -1.34 -12.06 -2.86
C ALA A 168 -0.08 -12.54 -3.60
N VAL A 169 0.14 -12.06 -4.83
CA VAL A 169 1.35 -12.36 -5.60
C VAL A 169 2.59 -11.82 -4.90
N GLN A 170 2.54 -10.57 -4.41
CA GLN A 170 3.63 -9.96 -3.66
C GLN A 170 3.97 -10.75 -2.40
N ASP A 171 2.97 -11.14 -1.61
CA ASP A 171 3.14 -11.91 -0.37
C ASP A 171 3.76 -13.29 -0.66
N VAL A 172 3.28 -13.98 -1.70
CA VAL A 172 3.84 -15.27 -2.11
C VAL A 172 5.29 -15.13 -2.55
N VAL A 173 5.62 -14.16 -3.39
CA VAL A 173 7.00 -13.88 -3.82
C VAL A 173 7.87 -13.56 -2.62
N GLN A 174 7.38 -12.76 -1.68
CA GLN A 174 8.09 -12.38 -0.47
C GLN A 174 8.35 -13.60 0.44
N ILE A 175 7.37 -14.47 0.62
CA ILE A 175 7.52 -15.72 1.39
C ILE A 175 8.58 -16.62 0.73
N ILE A 176 8.50 -16.83 -0.59
CA ILE A 176 9.48 -17.63 -1.33
C ILE A 176 10.88 -17.04 -1.16
N PHE A 177 11.03 -15.73 -1.33
CA PHE A 177 12.31 -15.05 -1.19
C PHE A 177 12.86 -15.18 0.24
N LEU A 178 12.05 -14.99 1.26
CA LEU A 178 12.44 -15.13 2.66
C LEU A 178 12.88 -16.58 2.97
N VAL A 179 12.10 -17.56 2.58
CA VAL A 179 12.41 -18.98 2.83
C VAL A 179 13.68 -19.39 2.08
N THR A 180 13.87 -18.97 0.83
CA THR A 180 15.08 -19.34 0.04
C THR A 180 16.32 -18.59 0.50
N THR A 181 16.22 -17.32 0.87
CA THR A 181 17.38 -16.50 1.28
C THR A 181 17.78 -16.78 2.72
N CYS A 182 16.81 -17.00 3.64
CA CYS A 182 17.12 -17.37 5.02
C CYS A 182 17.57 -18.82 5.20
N LEU A 183 17.29 -19.71 4.26
CA LEU A 183 17.91 -21.04 4.25
C LEU A 183 19.43 -20.98 3.97
N LEU A 184 19.92 -19.92 3.32
CA LEU A 184 21.34 -19.67 3.10
C LEU A 184 22.02 -18.93 4.27
N TYR A 185 21.24 -18.31 5.14
CA TYR A 185 21.72 -17.61 6.35
C TYR A 185 21.29 -18.41 7.57
N THR A 186 21.88 -19.61 7.72
CA THR A 186 21.73 -20.38 8.96
C THR A 186 22.24 -19.53 10.10
N SER A 187 21.34 -19.13 10.98
CA SER A 187 21.64 -18.60 12.30
C SER A 187 22.74 -19.48 12.93
N PRO A 188 23.83 -18.91 13.46
CA PRO A 188 24.79 -19.70 14.22
C PRO A 188 24.02 -20.44 15.30
N SER A 189 24.16 -21.75 15.30
CA SER A 189 23.53 -22.64 16.27
C SER A 189 23.90 -22.17 17.67
N PRO A 190 22.97 -22.15 18.65
CA PRO A 190 23.29 -21.84 20.05
C PRO A 190 24.41 -22.71 20.66
N ARG A 191 24.88 -23.72 19.93
CA ARG A 191 25.97 -24.61 20.33
C ARG A 191 27.37 -24.04 20.11
N ASP A 192 27.52 -22.93 19.37
CA ASP A 192 28.84 -22.33 19.11
C ASP A 192 29.23 -21.25 20.14
N THR A 193 28.38 -20.97 21.12
CA THR A 193 28.65 -20.03 22.23
C THR A 193 29.14 -20.71 23.52
N GLU A 194 29.31 -22.03 23.51
CA GLU A 194 29.86 -22.80 24.66
C GLU A 194 31.20 -23.49 24.32
N ARG A 195 32.15 -22.70 23.76
CA ARG A 195 33.58 -23.12 23.77
C ARG A 195 34.50 -21.95 24.01
#